data_3a03effedaf7a47497e5907238305e25
#
_entry.id   3a03effedaf7a47497e5907238305e25
#
_cell.length_a   1.000
_cell.length_b   1.000
_cell.length_c   1.000
_cell.angle_alpha   90.00
_cell.angle_beta   90.00
_cell.angle_gamma   90.00
#
_symmetry.space_group_name_H-M   'P 1'
#
loop_
_entity.id
_entity.type
_entity.pdbx_description
1 polymer ?
#
loop_
_entity_poly.entity_id
_entity_poly.type
_entity_poly.pdbx_seq_one_letter_code
_entity_poly.pdbx_strand_id
1 'polypeptide(L)'
;MPLPSTEEEVWRYSRIDELDLDRYQPAAASTTVSHGDLGRARVARASQLDDGEAIVADLSDPTSAVGWLRVALAVDPIVIDVPDGVHLADPVVVRHEGAADGEAAATMVLVRAGADSSVRVVEVLSGGGAGLVLPATDVRVGPAARAEYVGVQDLSDAAWALGTLELTAEAQATVTAGLAGFGGDYARLRTDCHLVGRGATGDLLAAYFGTGRQSLDYRTFQEHVAPDTTSNLLFKGAVGDQARSVYTGLIRVAKDARGTNAFQTNRNIKLSEDAWAESVPNLVIENNDVHCSHASAVGPIDEEQRFYLESRGIPTTVAERLIVAGFFSEVFSAFPGNDLRPELDAAVAAKVQAVLA
;
A
#
# COMPACT_ATOMS: atom_id res chain seq x y z
N MET A 1 -14.21 10.31 -19.87
CA MET A 1 -14.02 8.85 -19.66
C MET A 1 -15.04 8.40 -18.62
N PRO A 2 -15.79 7.30 -18.83
CA PRO A 2 -16.70 6.80 -17.80
C PRO A 2 -15.92 6.35 -16.58
N LEU A 3 -16.58 6.34 -15.41
CA LEU A 3 -16.02 5.68 -14.23
C LEU A 3 -15.84 4.18 -14.51
N PRO A 4 -14.86 3.53 -13.88
CA PRO A 4 -14.71 2.09 -14.00
C PRO A 4 -15.92 1.36 -13.40
N SER A 5 -16.10 0.10 -13.80
CA SER A 5 -17.20 -0.74 -13.31
C SER A 5 -16.67 -2.09 -12.82
N THR A 6 -17.48 -2.80 -12.05
CA THR A 6 -17.16 -4.15 -11.56
C THR A 6 -17.12 -5.22 -12.67
N GLU A 7 -17.51 -4.87 -13.90
CA GLU A 7 -17.35 -5.73 -15.08
C GLU A 7 -15.89 -5.79 -15.56
N GLU A 8 -15.09 -4.78 -15.25
CA GLU A 8 -13.66 -4.76 -15.52
C GLU A 8 -12.93 -5.67 -14.52
N GLU A 9 -12.05 -6.55 -14.98
CA GLU A 9 -11.34 -7.51 -14.12
C GLU A 9 -10.58 -6.83 -12.98
N VAL A 10 -9.94 -5.69 -13.25
CA VAL A 10 -9.18 -4.91 -12.25
C VAL A 10 -10.08 -4.25 -11.19
N TRP A 11 -11.39 -4.18 -11.42
CA TRP A 11 -12.38 -3.64 -10.49
C TRP A 11 -13.35 -4.70 -9.95
N ARG A 12 -13.17 -5.95 -10.33
CA ARG A 12 -13.98 -7.07 -9.85
C ARG A 12 -13.94 -7.15 -8.33
N TYR A 13 -15.07 -7.40 -7.69
CA TYR A 13 -15.26 -7.41 -6.24
C TYR A 13 -15.07 -6.05 -5.54
N SER A 14 -14.82 -4.96 -6.26
CA SER A 14 -14.75 -3.63 -5.69
C SER A 14 -16.15 -3.06 -5.40
N ARG A 15 -16.20 -1.95 -4.68
CA ARG A 15 -17.43 -1.19 -4.45
C ARG A 15 -17.54 0.03 -5.38
N ILE A 16 -16.85 0.02 -6.51
CA ILE A 16 -16.77 1.20 -7.40
C ILE A 16 -18.12 1.65 -7.94
N ASP A 17 -19.04 0.72 -8.17
CA ASP A 17 -20.39 1.03 -8.65
C ASP A 17 -21.25 1.81 -7.63
N GLU A 18 -20.80 1.88 -6.36
CA GLU A 18 -21.43 2.68 -5.30
C GLU A 18 -20.88 4.12 -5.26
N LEU A 19 -19.82 4.43 -6.02
CA LEU A 19 -19.21 5.77 -6.03
C LEU A 19 -20.13 6.77 -6.74
N ASP A 20 -20.68 7.69 -5.96
CA ASP A 20 -21.49 8.81 -6.44
C ASP A 20 -20.70 10.12 -6.27
N LEU A 21 -20.13 10.61 -7.38
CA LEU A 21 -19.31 11.83 -7.39
C LEU A 21 -20.12 13.10 -7.10
N ASP A 22 -21.45 13.10 -7.33
CA ASP A 22 -22.31 14.26 -7.05
C ASP A 22 -22.43 14.57 -5.56
N ARG A 23 -22.02 13.62 -4.71
CA ARG A 23 -21.97 13.78 -3.25
C ARG A 23 -20.79 14.62 -2.77
N TYR A 24 -19.81 14.90 -3.63
CA TYR A 24 -18.55 15.50 -3.20
C TYR A 24 -18.29 16.84 -3.87
N GLN A 25 -17.70 17.76 -3.10
CA GLN A 25 -17.19 19.03 -3.60
C GLN A 25 -15.64 18.97 -3.59
N PRO A 26 -14.95 19.53 -4.60
CA PRO A 26 -13.50 19.61 -4.59
C PRO A 26 -12.98 20.38 -3.39
N ALA A 27 -11.98 19.83 -2.70
CA ALA A 27 -11.29 20.46 -1.58
C ALA A 27 -9.77 20.29 -1.72
N ALA A 28 -9.03 21.21 -1.10
CA ALA A 28 -7.58 21.08 -1.00
C ALA A 28 -7.21 20.10 0.10
N ALA A 29 -6.27 19.20 -0.19
CA ALA A 29 -5.75 18.30 0.82
C ALA A 29 -4.87 19.04 1.84
N SER A 30 -5.05 18.77 3.12
CA SER A 30 -4.14 19.20 4.17
C SER A 30 -2.95 18.26 4.23
N THR A 31 -1.75 18.80 3.98
CA THR A 31 -0.51 18.02 3.97
C THR A 31 0.59 18.72 4.75
N THR A 32 1.21 17.99 5.67
CA THR A 32 2.39 18.42 6.42
C THR A 32 3.57 17.50 6.12
N VAL A 33 4.78 18.08 6.11
CA VAL A 33 6.01 17.35 5.86
C VAL A 33 7.01 17.64 6.98
N SER A 34 7.68 16.60 7.47
CA SER A 34 8.79 16.73 8.40
C SER A 34 9.93 15.79 8.01
N HIS A 35 11.15 16.21 8.28
CA HIS A 35 12.38 15.49 7.95
C HIS A 35 13.53 15.91 8.86
N GLY A 36 14.59 15.11 8.90
CA GLY A 36 15.86 15.49 9.52
C GLY A 36 16.75 16.30 8.58
N ASP A 37 18.05 16.13 8.69
CA ASP A 37 19.01 16.78 7.79
C ASP A 37 18.93 16.19 6.37
N LEU A 38 18.65 17.04 5.40
CA LEU A 38 18.54 16.66 3.98
C LEU A 38 19.88 16.68 3.23
N GLY A 39 20.92 17.34 3.78
CA GLY A 39 22.16 17.54 3.05
C GLY A 39 21.94 18.20 1.69
N ARG A 40 22.16 17.46 0.58
CA ARG A 40 21.89 17.92 -0.80
C ARG A 40 20.53 17.50 -1.33
N ALA A 41 19.77 16.70 -0.59
CA ALA A 41 18.42 16.32 -1.01
C ALA A 41 17.44 17.50 -0.86
N ARG A 42 16.33 17.43 -1.55
CA ARG A 42 15.27 18.46 -1.52
C ARG A 42 13.93 17.82 -1.17
N VAL A 43 13.18 18.51 -0.35
CA VAL A 43 11.77 18.21 -0.09
C VAL A 43 11.00 19.51 -0.27
N ALA A 44 10.10 19.55 -1.26
CA ALA A 44 9.39 20.78 -1.62
C ALA A 44 8.04 20.43 -2.30
N ARG A 45 7.17 21.42 -2.42
CA ARG A 45 6.03 21.34 -3.33
C ARG A 45 6.51 21.55 -4.77
N ALA A 46 5.86 20.89 -5.74
CA ALA A 46 6.22 21.03 -7.15
C ALA A 46 6.21 22.51 -7.60
N SER A 47 5.23 23.29 -7.17
CA SER A 47 5.12 24.74 -7.46
C SER A 47 6.31 25.58 -6.98
N GLN A 48 7.16 25.05 -6.10
CA GLN A 48 8.36 25.71 -5.57
C GLN A 48 9.64 25.33 -6.31
N LEU A 49 9.54 24.46 -7.31
CA LEU A 49 10.66 23.94 -8.09
C LEU A 49 10.67 24.53 -9.50
N ASP A 50 11.86 24.76 -10.06
CA ASP A 50 12.02 25.29 -11.41
C ASP A 50 11.47 24.34 -12.50
N ASP A 51 11.49 23.03 -12.23
CA ASP A 51 10.97 21.95 -13.07
C ASP A 51 9.57 21.47 -12.65
N GLY A 52 8.90 22.18 -11.77
CA GLY A 52 7.64 21.76 -11.14
C GLY A 52 6.51 21.47 -12.12
N GLU A 53 6.35 22.30 -13.18
CA GLU A 53 5.34 22.07 -14.22
C GLU A 53 5.60 20.77 -14.99
N ALA A 54 6.85 20.44 -15.29
CA ALA A 54 7.24 19.21 -15.96
C ALA A 54 6.98 17.98 -15.05
N ILE A 55 7.24 18.11 -13.74
CA ILE A 55 6.94 17.07 -12.75
C ILE A 55 5.43 16.81 -12.69
N VAL A 56 4.62 17.85 -12.59
CA VAL A 56 3.15 17.69 -12.57
C VAL A 56 2.66 17.05 -13.86
N ALA A 57 3.19 17.44 -15.02
CA ALA A 57 2.82 16.86 -16.31
C ALA A 57 3.18 15.36 -16.38
N ASP A 58 4.34 14.96 -15.88
CA ASP A 58 4.82 13.57 -15.86
C ASP A 58 3.97 12.69 -14.92
N LEU A 59 3.61 13.19 -13.73
CA LEU A 59 2.73 12.50 -12.78
C LEU A 59 1.25 12.49 -13.21
N SER A 60 0.89 13.33 -14.16
CA SER A 60 -0.49 13.57 -14.59
C SER A 60 -0.86 12.83 -15.86
N ASP A 61 -0.17 11.74 -16.23
CA ASP A 61 -0.56 10.89 -17.37
C ASP A 61 -1.62 9.85 -16.91
N PRO A 62 -2.90 10.23 -16.86
CA PRO A 62 -3.92 9.40 -16.28
C PRO A 62 -4.40 8.38 -17.30
N THR A 63 -4.11 7.11 -17.04
CA THR A 63 -4.64 5.99 -17.84
C THR A 63 -6.05 5.58 -17.42
N SER A 64 -6.58 6.17 -16.33
CA SER A 64 -7.87 5.81 -15.74
C SER A 64 -8.72 7.04 -15.38
N ALA A 65 -10.03 6.85 -15.22
CA ALA A 65 -10.94 7.90 -14.76
C ALA A 65 -10.56 8.44 -13.36
N VAL A 66 -10.09 7.57 -12.46
CA VAL A 66 -9.61 7.97 -11.14
C VAL A 66 -8.36 8.87 -11.24
N GLY A 67 -7.45 8.56 -12.17
CA GLY A 67 -6.31 9.42 -12.49
C GLY A 67 -6.75 10.81 -12.98
N TRP A 68 -7.73 10.89 -13.88
CA TRP A 68 -8.29 12.15 -14.35
C TRP A 68 -8.93 12.97 -13.21
N LEU A 69 -9.61 12.32 -12.26
CA LEU A 69 -10.17 13.01 -11.10
C LEU A 69 -9.07 13.65 -10.24
N ARG A 70 -7.93 12.98 -10.05
CA ARG A 70 -6.77 13.56 -9.34
C ARG A 70 -6.27 14.84 -10.03
N VAL A 71 -6.09 14.79 -11.35
CA VAL A 71 -5.67 15.96 -12.14
C VAL A 71 -6.68 17.10 -11.99
N ALA A 72 -7.98 16.78 -12.06
CA ALA A 72 -9.04 17.79 -11.94
C ALA A 72 -9.08 18.47 -10.55
N LEU A 73 -8.59 17.80 -9.50
CA LEU A 73 -8.49 18.35 -8.15
C LEU A 73 -7.25 19.27 -7.97
N ALA A 74 -6.48 19.50 -9.03
CA ALA A 74 -5.36 20.47 -9.09
C ALA A 74 -4.36 20.31 -7.95
N VAL A 75 -3.84 19.13 -7.76
CA VAL A 75 -2.89 18.82 -6.69
C VAL A 75 -1.53 19.47 -6.95
N ASP A 76 -0.94 20.04 -5.90
CA ASP A 76 0.47 20.47 -5.89
C ASP A 76 1.32 19.39 -5.21
N PRO A 77 1.98 18.47 -5.97
CA PRO A 77 2.68 17.32 -5.43
C PRO A 77 3.79 17.69 -4.44
N ILE A 78 3.99 16.84 -3.43
CA ILE A 78 5.22 16.84 -2.63
C ILE A 78 6.29 16.08 -3.40
N VAL A 79 7.42 16.71 -3.63
CA VAL A 79 8.60 16.15 -4.31
C VAL A 79 9.70 15.90 -3.29
N ILE A 80 10.16 14.67 -3.20
CA ILE A 80 11.29 14.22 -2.41
C ILE A 80 12.37 13.80 -3.41
N ASP A 81 13.41 14.63 -3.56
CA ASP A 81 14.44 14.46 -4.57
C ASP A 81 15.80 14.26 -3.90
N VAL A 82 16.33 13.04 -4.00
CA VAL A 82 17.58 12.61 -3.40
C VAL A 82 18.61 12.41 -4.50
N PRO A 83 19.61 13.28 -4.63
CA PRO A 83 20.63 13.18 -5.67
C PRO A 83 21.52 11.96 -5.54
N ASP A 84 22.25 11.63 -6.61
CA ASP A 84 23.22 10.55 -6.65
C ASP A 84 24.20 10.58 -5.47
N GLY A 85 24.42 9.41 -4.87
CA GLY A 85 25.34 9.21 -3.75
C GLY A 85 24.91 9.91 -2.44
N VAL A 86 23.66 10.33 -2.30
CA VAL A 86 23.13 10.92 -1.06
C VAL A 86 22.36 9.86 -0.28
N HIS A 87 22.70 9.71 1.00
CA HIS A 87 22.03 8.77 1.89
C HIS A 87 21.39 9.53 3.05
N LEU A 88 20.06 9.53 3.10
CA LEU A 88 19.32 10.16 4.18
C LEU A 88 19.30 9.22 5.40
N ALA A 89 19.71 9.73 6.57
CA ALA A 89 19.72 8.97 7.82
C ALA A 89 18.31 8.88 8.43
N ASP A 90 17.57 9.99 8.39
CA ASP A 90 16.23 10.10 8.96
C ASP A 90 15.17 9.94 7.87
N PRO A 91 13.97 9.42 8.21
CA PRO A 91 12.87 9.33 7.25
C PRO A 91 12.32 10.72 6.91
N VAL A 92 11.83 10.87 5.68
CA VAL A 92 10.93 11.96 5.31
C VAL A 92 9.51 11.52 5.64
N VAL A 93 8.83 12.26 6.51
CA VAL A 93 7.47 11.94 6.95
C VAL A 93 6.48 12.90 6.33
N VAL A 94 5.55 12.37 5.53
CA VAL A 94 4.45 13.11 4.89
C VAL A 94 3.15 12.68 5.58
N ARG A 95 2.38 13.64 6.08
CA ARG A 95 1.10 13.38 6.71
C ARG A 95 -0.01 14.10 5.96
N HIS A 96 -1.02 13.35 5.55
CA HIS A 96 -2.22 13.85 4.91
C HIS A 96 -3.41 13.69 5.86
N GLU A 97 -4.20 14.73 5.97
CA GLU A 97 -5.50 14.66 6.63
C GLU A 97 -6.57 14.21 5.61
N GLY A 98 -7.45 13.33 6.02
CA GLY A 98 -8.58 12.89 5.19
C GLY A 98 -9.52 14.04 4.85
N ALA A 99 -10.26 13.91 3.76
CA ALA A 99 -11.25 14.89 3.36
C ALA A 99 -12.41 14.97 4.37
N ALA A 100 -12.98 16.15 4.56
CA ALA A 100 -14.13 16.35 5.42
C ALA A 100 -15.43 15.76 4.80
N ASP A 101 -16.53 15.79 5.52
CA ASP A 101 -17.82 15.30 5.04
C ASP A 101 -18.23 15.96 3.73
N GLY A 102 -18.48 15.16 2.69
CA GLY A 102 -18.89 15.65 1.37
C GLY A 102 -17.80 16.35 0.57
N GLU A 103 -16.54 16.24 0.97
CA GLU A 103 -15.39 16.76 0.22
C GLU A 103 -14.66 15.66 -0.54
N ALA A 104 -14.06 16.03 -1.69
CA ALA A 104 -13.10 15.20 -2.41
C ALA A 104 -11.74 15.91 -2.48
N ALA A 105 -10.70 15.23 -2.01
CA ALA A 105 -9.34 15.73 -2.04
C ALA A 105 -8.38 14.71 -2.68
N ALA A 106 -7.34 15.20 -3.34
CA ALA A 106 -6.27 14.35 -3.85
C ALA A 106 -4.94 14.75 -3.22
N THR A 107 -4.08 13.75 -3.02
CA THR A 107 -2.70 13.94 -2.59
C THR A 107 -1.75 13.28 -3.56
N MET A 108 -0.60 13.89 -3.81
CA MET A 108 0.42 13.30 -4.69
C MET A 108 1.80 13.47 -4.06
N VAL A 109 2.58 12.39 -4.06
CA VAL A 109 3.97 12.36 -3.61
C VAL A 109 4.84 11.75 -4.70
N LEU A 110 5.92 12.45 -5.07
CA LEU A 110 6.96 11.91 -5.93
C LEU A 110 8.24 11.74 -5.13
N VAL A 111 8.80 10.54 -5.15
CA VAL A 111 10.10 10.22 -4.58
C VAL A 111 11.07 9.86 -5.70
N ARG A 112 12.16 10.60 -5.83
CA ARG A 112 13.25 10.29 -6.76
C ARG A 112 14.52 9.98 -5.95
N ALA A 113 14.98 8.75 -5.98
CA ALA A 113 16.24 8.32 -5.41
C ALA A 113 17.26 8.16 -6.54
N GLY A 114 18.23 9.05 -6.64
CA GLY A 114 19.30 9.02 -7.63
C GLY A 114 20.21 7.79 -7.50
N ALA A 115 21.15 7.60 -8.42
CA ALA A 115 22.04 6.44 -8.40
C ALA A 115 22.84 6.37 -7.09
N ASP A 116 22.99 5.15 -6.54
CA ASP A 116 23.75 4.90 -5.29
C ASP A 116 23.29 5.80 -4.12
N SER A 117 21.98 6.05 -4.03
CA SER A 117 21.37 6.86 -2.95
C SER A 117 20.49 6.02 -2.04
N SER A 118 20.11 6.57 -0.89
CA SER A 118 19.11 5.92 -0.04
C SER A 118 18.14 6.90 0.62
N VAL A 119 16.86 6.51 0.66
CA VAL A 119 15.79 7.28 1.28
C VAL A 119 14.76 6.37 1.96
N ARG A 120 14.26 6.81 3.10
CA ARG A 120 13.04 6.26 3.70
C ARG A 120 11.95 7.32 3.70
N VAL A 121 10.77 6.94 3.23
CA VAL A 121 9.58 7.81 3.25
C VAL A 121 8.49 7.12 4.08
N VAL A 122 7.88 7.89 4.96
CA VAL A 122 6.71 7.49 5.76
C VAL A 122 5.55 8.39 5.34
N GLU A 123 4.53 7.81 4.75
CA GLU A 123 3.32 8.53 4.35
C GLU A 123 2.14 8.07 5.20
N VAL A 124 1.49 8.99 5.88
CA VAL A 124 0.35 8.71 6.75
C VAL A 124 -0.86 9.46 6.25
N LEU A 125 -1.92 8.74 5.95
CA LEU A 125 -3.23 9.25 5.58
C LEU A 125 -4.22 8.90 6.70
N SER A 126 -4.70 9.89 7.45
CA SER A 126 -5.52 9.64 8.64
C SER A 126 -6.59 10.70 8.87
N GLY A 127 -7.58 10.37 9.72
CA GLY A 127 -8.64 11.30 10.10
C GLY A 127 -9.67 11.55 9.00
N GLY A 128 -10.17 12.78 8.92
CA GLY A 128 -11.23 13.19 7.99
C GLY A 128 -12.64 12.80 8.43
N GLY A 129 -13.58 12.93 7.50
CA GLY A 129 -15.00 12.60 7.65
C GLY A 129 -15.47 11.61 6.58
N ALA A 130 -16.74 11.72 6.17
CA ALA A 130 -17.33 10.96 5.05
C ALA A 130 -16.94 11.60 3.70
N GLY A 131 -15.66 11.77 3.48
CA GLY A 131 -15.07 12.35 2.28
C GLY A 131 -14.45 11.29 1.34
N LEU A 132 -14.05 11.74 0.15
CA LEU A 132 -13.33 10.94 -0.85
C LEU A 132 -11.88 11.43 -0.91
N VAL A 133 -10.92 10.51 -0.75
CA VAL A 133 -9.50 10.81 -0.90
C VAL A 133 -8.90 10.00 -2.05
N LEU A 134 -8.12 10.67 -2.90
CA LEU A 134 -7.48 10.10 -4.08
C LEU A 134 -5.94 10.18 -3.96
N PRO A 135 -5.31 9.41 -3.06
CA PRO A 135 -3.86 9.47 -2.88
C PRO A 135 -3.13 8.82 -4.06
N ALA A 136 -1.99 9.39 -4.44
CA ALA A 136 -1.07 8.82 -5.42
C ALA A 136 0.38 9.04 -4.98
N THR A 137 1.17 7.97 -5.00
CA THR A 137 2.59 8.05 -4.69
C THR A 137 3.38 7.34 -5.78
N ASP A 138 4.43 7.99 -6.30
CA ASP A 138 5.36 7.45 -7.28
C ASP A 138 6.78 7.45 -6.68
N VAL A 139 7.39 6.27 -6.63
CA VAL A 139 8.75 6.07 -6.08
C VAL A 139 9.66 5.54 -7.18
N ARG A 140 10.59 6.37 -7.61
CA ARG A 140 11.56 6.05 -8.68
C ARG A 140 12.94 5.84 -8.09
N VAL A 141 13.47 4.65 -8.25
CA VAL A 141 14.73 4.22 -7.63
C VAL A 141 15.77 3.98 -8.71
N GLY A 142 16.74 4.87 -8.76
CA GLY A 142 17.85 4.84 -9.73
C GLY A 142 18.83 3.68 -9.49
N PRO A 143 19.82 3.51 -10.37
CA PRO A 143 20.75 2.37 -10.32
C PRO A 143 21.46 2.25 -8.97
N ALA A 144 21.50 1.03 -8.42
CA ALA A 144 22.11 0.69 -7.13
C ALA A 144 21.55 1.47 -5.91
N ALA A 145 20.49 2.24 -6.08
CA ALA A 145 19.84 2.98 -4.99
C ALA A 145 18.90 2.10 -4.18
N ARG A 146 18.54 2.60 -3.00
CA ARG A 146 17.59 1.96 -2.08
C ARG A 146 16.50 2.94 -1.66
N ALA A 147 15.25 2.56 -1.86
CA ALA A 147 14.11 3.29 -1.32
C ALA A 147 13.28 2.39 -0.40
N GLU A 148 12.96 2.92 0.77
CA GLU A 148 12.05 2.33 1.73
C GLU A 148 10.81 3.22 1.86
N TYR A 149 9.64 2.65 1.62
CA TYR A 149 8.36 3.35 1.73
C TYR A 149 7.47 2.68 2.77
N VAL A 150 6.89 3.46 3.66
CA VAL A 150 5.86 2.99 4.60
C VAL A 150 4.61 3.84 4.42
N GLY A 151 3.53 3.22 3.97
CA GLY A 151 2.22 3.84 3.83
C GLY A 151 1.27 3.37 4.94
N VAL A 152 0.72 4.31 5.70
CA VAL A 152 -0.30 4.03 6.72
C VAL A 152 -1.59 4.73 6.34
N GLN A 153 -2.68 3.97 6.22
CA GLN A 153 -4.02 4.48 5.98
C GLN A 153 -4.91 4.16 7.18
N ASP A 154 -5.31 5.20 7.90
CA ASP A 154 -6.19 5.14 9.06
C ASP A 154 -7.22 6.29 9.00
N LEU A 155 -7.96 6.32 7.89
CA LEU A 155 -9.04 7.29 7.66
C LEU A 155 -10.25 6.98 8.53
N SER A 156 -11.12 7.97 8.69
CA SER A 156 -12.45 7.79 9.28
C SER A 156 -13.18 6.60 8.67
N ASP A 157 -13.92 5.83 9.47
CA ASP A 157 -14.70 4.67 9.03
C ASP A 157 -15.82 5.01 8.02
N ALA A 158 -16.07 6.29 7.76
CA ALA A 158 -17.02 6.76 6.74
C ALA A 158 -16.34 7.25 5.45
N ALA A 159 -15.00 7.31 5.41
CA ALA A 159 -14.25 7.83 4.28
C ALA A 159 -14.12 6.80 3.14
N TRP A 160 -13.98 7.32 1.93
CA TRP A 160 -13.58 6.56 0.76
C TRP A 160 -12.16 6.93 0.31
N ALA A 161 -11.35 5.93 -0.01
CA ALA A 161 -10.01 6.12 -0.54
C ALA A 161 -9.78 5.28 -1.81
N LEU A 162 -9.34 5.93 -2.90
CA LEU A 162 -8.94 5.27 -4.14
C LEU A 162 -7.49 5.62 -4.46
N GLY A 163 -6.57 4.86 -3.87
CA GLY A 163 -5.13 5.10 -3.92
C GLY A 163 -4.39 4.36 -5.03
N THR A 164 -3.24 4.94 -5.42
CA THR A 164 -2.23 4.27 -6.25
C THR A 164 -0.85 4.46 -5.65
N LEU A 165 -0.03 3.42 -5.73
CA LEU A 165 1.39 3.43 -5.41
C LEU A 165 2.14 2.83 -6.60
N GLU A 166 2.99 3.62 -7.24
CA GLU A 166 3.86 3.18 -8.31
C GLU A 166 5.31 3.12 -7.81
N LEU A 167 5.97 2.00 -8.06
CA LEU A 167 7.33 1.72 -7.65
C LEU A 167 8.13 1.31 -8.89
N THR A 168 9.17 2.06 -9.23
CA THR A 168 10.04 1.72 -10.36
C THR A 168 11.46 1.53 -9.86
N ALA A 169 12.07 0.37 -10.12
CA ALA A 169 13.43 0.05 -9.72
C ALA A 169 14.32 -0.22 -10.94
N GLU A 170 15.42 0.54 -11.04
CA GLU A 170 16.42 0.41 -12.08
C GLU A 170 17.47 -0.68 -11.72
N ALA A 171 18.59 -0.73 -12.46
CA ALA A 171 19.60 -1.77 -12.32
C ALA A 171 20.15 -1.85 -10.88
N GLN A 172 20.09 -3.06 -10.28
CA GLN A 172 20.56 -3.35 -8.92
C GLN A 172 19.90 -2.48 -7.82
N ALA A 173 18.83 -1.78 -8.14
CA ALA A 173 18.07 -1.02 -7.18
C ALA A 173 17.20 -1.92 -6.28
N THR A 174 16.94 -1.43 -5.08
CA THR A 174 16.03 -2.11 -4.14
C THR A 174 14.93 -1.15 -3.70
N VAL A 175 13.68 -1.57 -3.84
CA VAL A 175 12.52 -0.88 -3.28
C VAL A 175 11.79 -1.80 -2.31
N THR A 176 11.53 -1.32 -1.10
CA THR A 176 10.73 -2.04 -0.10
C THR A 176 9.55 -1.18 0.31
N ALA A 177 8.33 -1.68 0.15
CA ALA A 177 7.12 -1.00 0.55
C ALA A 177 6.39 -1.76 1.67
N GLY A 178 6.17 -1.12 2.82
CA GLY A 178 5.35 -1.59 3.93
C GLY A 178 4.03 -0.82 3.97
N LEU A 179 2.90 -1.50 3.88
CA LEU A 179 1.57 -0.90 3.78
C LEU A 179 0.71 -1.33 4.98
N ALA A 180 0.13 -0.37 5.68
CA ALA A 180 -0.79 -0.65 6.78
C ALA A 180 -2.15 0.01 6.52
N GLY A 181 -3.25 -0.76 6.59
CA GLY A 181 -4.59 -0.27 6.30
C GLY A 181 -5.59 -0.65 7.38
N PHE A 182 -6.18 0.37 8.03
CA PHE A 182 -7.07 0.18 9.18
C PHE A 182 -8.40 0.95 9.07
N GLY A 183 -8.45 2.02 8.28
CA GLY A 183 -9.58 2.92 8.17
C GLY A 183 -10.33 2.84 6.83
N GLY A 184 -11.33 3.71 6.68
CA GLY A 184 -12.18 3.85 5.50
C GLY A 184 -13.40 2.93 5.50
N ASP A 185 -14.56 3.43 5.04
CA ASP A 185 -15.71 2.59 4.65
C ASP A 185 -15.32 1.72 3.43
N TYR A 186 -14.68 2.36 2.44
CA TYR A 186 -14.04 1.68 1.34
C TYR A 186 -12.64 2.24 1.09
N ALA A 187 -11.61 1.42 1.23
CA ALA A 187 -10.24 1.80 0.95
C ALA A 187 -9.62 0.83 -0.06
N ARG A 188 -9.32 1.37 -1.23
CA ARG A 188 -8.65 0.64 -2.31
C ARG A 188 -7.27 1.21 -2.54
N LEU A 189 -6.27 0.31 -2.60
CA LEU A 189 -4.91 0.65 -3.00
C LEU A 189 -4.47 -0.26 -4.15
N ARG A 190 -4.14 0.35 -5.28
CA ARG A 190 -3.43 -0.31 -6.37
C ARG A 190 -1.94 -0.04 -6.22
N THR A 191 -1.12 -1.09 -6.22
CA THR A 191 0.34 -1.02 -6.15
C THR A 191 0.92 -1.67 -7.41
N ASP A 192 1.63 -0.89 -8.20
CA ASP A 192 2.36 -1.34 -9.38
C ASP A 192 3.87 -1.30 -9.06
N CYS A 193 4.57 -2.42 -9.22
CA CYS A 193 6.00 -2.54 -8.96
C CYS A 193 6.72 -2.98 -10.23
N HIS A 194 7.45 -2.06 -10.84
CA HIS A 194 8.13 -2.25 -12.12
C HIS A 194 9.63 -2.47 -11.89
N LEU A 195 10.11 -3.70 -12.12
CA LEU A 195 11.52 -4.06 -12.02
C LEU A 195 12.14 -3.96 -13.41
N VAL A 196 12.53 -2.73 -13.78
CA VAL A 196 12.95 -2.39 -15.15
C VAL A 196 14.44 -2.54 -15.38
N GLY A 197 15.25 -2.62 -14.32
CA GLY A 197 16.69 -2.79 -14.41
C GLY A 197 17.14 -4.19 -13.99
N ARG A 198 18.24 -4.67 -14.59
CA ARG A 198 18.82 -5.96 -14.25
C ARG A 198 19.18 -6.06 -12.76
N GLY A 199 18.77 -7.14 -12.11
CA GLY A 199 19.06 -7.37 -10.69
C GLY A 199 18.27 -6.49 -9.73
N ALA A 200 17.22 -5.79 -10.20
CA ALA A 200 16.34 -5.02 -9.34
C ALA A 200 15.55 -5.91 -8.38
N THR A 201 15.30 -5.39 -7.19
CA THR A 201 14.54 -6.08 -6.13
C THR A 201 13.36 -5.23 -5.67
N GLY A 202 12.18 -5.86 -5.55
CA GLY A 202 10.95 -5.24 -5.04
C GLY A 202 10.31 -6.10 -3.95
N ASP A 203 10.27 -5.59 -2.71
CA ASP A 203 9.62 -6.26 -1.59
C ASP A 203 8.35 -5.50 -1.19
N LEU A 204 7.19 -6.18 -1.25
CA LEU A 204 5.88 -5.63 -0.92
C LEU A 204 5.33 -6.31 0.33
N LEU A 205 5.08 -5.55 1.36
CA LEU A 205 4.59 -6.00 2.65
C LEU A 205 3.28 -5.29 2.97
N ALA A 206 2.28 -6.00 3.49
CA ALA A 206 1.08 -5.33 3.97
C ALA A 206 0.47 -6.00 5.19
N ALA A 207 -0.07 -5.16 6.07
CA ALA A 207 -0.94 -5.53 7.17
C ALA A 207 -2.24 -4.72 7.09
N TYR A 208 -3.40 -5.37 7.06
CA TYR A 208 -4.68 -4.68 7.01
C TYR A 208 -5.73 -5.38 7.87
N PHE A 209 -6.55 -4.57 8.54
CA PHE A 209 -7.57 -5.09 9.44
C PHE A 209 -8.89 -4.31 9.31
N GLY A 210 -9.90 -4.97 8.73
CA GLY A 210 -11.24 -4.42 8.60
C GLY A 210 -12.18 -4.87 9.72
N THR A 211 -12.99 -3.94 10.23
CA THR A 211 -14.03 -4.18 11.25
C THR A 211 -15.35 -3.54 10.82
N GLY A 212 -16.45 -3.83 11.49
CA GLY A 212 -17.76 -3.27 11.15
C GLY A 212 -18.18 -3.66 9.73
N ARG A 213 -18.29 -2.70 8.83
CA ARG A 213 -18.68 -2.91 7.42
C ARG A 213 -17.62 -2.44 6.43
N GLN A 214 -16.42 -2.15 6.92
CA GLN A 214 -15.30 -1.70 6.10
C GLN A 214 -15.01 -2.66 4.94
N SER A 215 -14.58 -2.13 3.82
CA SER A 215 -14.12 -2.90 2.67
C SER A 215 -12.72 -2.46 2.27
N LEU A 216 -11.73 -3.34 2.43
CA LEU A 216 -10.32 -3.08 2.14
C LEU A 216 -9.90 -3.86 0.88
N ASP A 217 -9.51 -3.14 -0.18
CA ASP A 217 -9.25 -3.70 -1.51
C ASP A 217 -7.81 -3.42 -1.94
N TYR A 218 -6.99 -4.45 -2.04
CA TYR A 218 -5.59 -4.37 -2.45
C TYR A 218 -5.37 -5.04 -3.80
N ARG A 219 -4.74 -4.28 -4.72
CA ARG A 219 -4.37 -4.76 -6.06
C ARG A 219 -2.88 -4.59 -6.25
N THR A 220 -2.18 -5.67 -6.58
CA THR A 220 -0.74 -5.62 -6.80
C THR A 220 -0.36 -6.14 -8.17
N PHE A 221 0.54 -5.42 -8.84
CA PHE A 221 1.11 -5.79 -10.12
C PHE A 221 2.62 -5.77 -9.97
N GLN A 222 3.25 -6.94 -10.00
CA GLN A 222 4.70 -7.09 -9.93
C GLN A 222 5.20 -7.42 -11.34
N GLU A 223 5.80 -6.44 -12.01
CA GLU A 223 6.25 -6.57 -13.39
C GLU A 223 7.77 -6.75 -13.47
N HIS A 224 8.20 -7.93 -13.86
CA HIS A 224 9.59 -8.27 -14.11
C HIS A 224 9.90 -8.06 -15.59
N VAL A 225 10.55 -6.94 -15.91
CA VAL A 225 10.87 -6.53 -17.29
C VAL A 225 12.31 -6.91 -17.65
N ALA A 226 13.24 -6.78 -16.69
CA ALA A 226 14.68 -7.04 -16.88
C ALA A 226 15.09 -8.41 -16.31
N PRO A 227 16.26 -8.95 -16.74
CA PRO A 227 16.81 -10.20 -16.21
C PRO A 227 17.23 -10.11 -14.73
N ASP A 228 17.28 -11.28 -14.07
CA ASP A 228 17.82 -11.48 -12.72
C ASP A 228 17.10 -10.65 -11.64
N THR A 229 15.83 -10.32 -11.85
CA THR A 229 15.02 -9.53 -10.91
C THR A 229 14.38 -10.40 -9.83
N THR A 230 14.18 -9.81 -8.65
CA THR A 230 13.56 -10.50 -7.51
C THR A 230 12.39 -9.71 -6.97
N SER A 231 11.26 -10.39 -6.68
CA SER A 231 10.18 -9.79 -5.91
C SER A 231 9.63 -10.73 -4.85
N ASN A 232 9.31 -10.18 -3.68
CA ASN A 232 8.60 -10.88 -2.62
C ASN A 232 7.39 -10.06 -2.20
N LEU A 233 6.27 -10.74 -2.01
CA LEU A 233 5.08 -10.13 -1.47
C LEU A 233 4.58 -10.95 -0.28
N LEU A 234 4.40 -10.26 0.85
CA LEU A 234 3.77 -10.82 2.05
C LEU A 234 2.66 -9.89 2.52
N PHE A 235 1.42 -10.24 2.19
CA PHE A 235 0.23 -9.51 2.59
C PHE A 235 -0.58 -10.32 3.61
N LYS A 236 -0.84 -9.72 4.77
CA LYS A 236 -1.62 -10.33 5.85
C LYS A 236 -2.81 -9.46 6.21
N GLY A 237 -4.00 -10.06 6.17
CA GLY A 237 -5.25 -9.40 6.48
C GLY A 237 -6.01 -10.06 7.62
N ALA A 238 -6.82 -9.29 8.32
CA ALA A 238 -7.87 -9.80 9.20
C ALA A 238 -9.17 -9.06 8.93
N VAL A 239 -10.28 -9.76 9.05
CA VAL A 239 -11.62 -9.18 8.89
C VAL A 239 -12.53 -9.71 9.99
N GLY A 240 -13.21 -8.78 10.68
CA GLY A 240 -14.21 -9.07 11.70
C GLY A 240 -15.57 -8.46 11.36
N ASP A 241 -16.57 -8.77 12.16
CA ASP A 241 -17.96 -8.34 11.98
C ASP A 241 -18.51 -8.68 10.59
N GLN A 242 -18.85 -7.70 9.77
CA GLN A 242 -19.29 -7.80 8.37
C GLN A 242 -18.26 -7.19 7.40
N ALA A 243 -17.04 -6.94 7.87
CA ALA A 243 -16.00 -6.33 7.04
C ALA A 243 -15.58 -7.26 5.92
N ARG A 244 -15.05 -6.66 4.86
CA ARG A 244 -14.59 -7.35 3.65
C ARG A 244 -13.15 -7.00 3.34
N SER A 245 -12.41 -7.97 2.84
CA SER A 245 -11.12 -7.73 2.20
C SER A 245 -11.05 -8.40 0.84
N VAL A 246 -10.48 -7.68 -0.12
CA VAL A 246 -10.17 -8.20 -1.45
C VAL A 246 -8.68 -8.04 -1.69
N TYR A 247 -8.04 -9.11 -2.10
CA TYR A 247 -6.68 -9.07 -2.61
C TYR A 247 -6.65 -9.67 -4.01
N THR A 248 -6.15 -8.91 -4.98
CA THR A 248 -5.84 -9.44 -6.31
C THR A 248 -4.41 -9.11 -6.64
N GLY A 249 -3.61 -10.12 -6.93
CA GLY A 249 -2.21 -9.97 -7.29
C GLY A 249 -1.92 -10.52 -8.68
N LEU A 250 -1.06 -9.86 -9.42
CA LEU A 250 -0.52 -10.34 -10.67
C LEU A 250 1.01 -10.23 -10.63
N ILE A 251 1.69 -11.38 -10.83
CA ILE A 251 3.11 -11.39 -11.19
C ILE A 251 3.18 -11.58 -12.69
N ARG A 252 3.82 -10.65 -13.38
CA ARG A 252 4.11 -10.74 -14.81
C ARG A 252 5.62 -10.82 -15.03
N VAL A 253 6.05 -11.86 -15.75
CA VAL A 253 7.45 -12.03 -16.15
C VAL A 253 7.54 -11.91 -17.66
N ALA A 254 8.21 -10.88 -18.14
CA ALA A 254 8.40 -10.62 -19.56
C ALA A 254 9.32 -11.67 -20.20
N LYS A 255 9.24 -11.78 -21.53
CA LYS A 255 9.98 -12.77 -22.32
C LYS A 255 11.50 -12.73 -22.10
N ASP A 256 12.05 -11.55 -21.88
CA ASP A 256 13.50 -11.35 -21.72
C ASP A 256 13.94 -11.34 -20.24
N ALA A 257 13.02 -11.46 -19.29
CA ALA A 257 13.27 -11.44 -17.84
C ALA A 257 13.68 -12.82 -17.30
N ARG A 258 14.76 -13.39 -17.86
CA ARG A 258 15.35 -14.65 -17.36
C ARG A 258 15.94 -14.49 -15.96
N GLY A 259 16.02 -15.58 -15.21
CA GLY A 259 16.59 -15.58 -13.86
C GLY A 259 15.73 -14.89 -12.81
N THR A 260 14.46 -14.60 -13.13
CA THR A 260 13.50 -14.00 -12.20
C THR A 260 13.18 -14.93 -11.04
N ASN A 261 13.16 -14.36 -9.83
CA ASN A 261 12.64 -15.00 -8.63
C ASN A 261 11.47 -14.19 -8.09
N ALA A 262 10.25 -14.74 -8.10
CA ALA A 262 9.05 -14.00 -7.71
C ALA A 262 8.13 -14.83 -6.81
N PHE A 263 7.89 -14.35 -5.60
CA PHE A 263 7.07 -15.04 -4.61
C PHE A 263 5.97 -14.11 -4.09
N GLN A 264 4.75 -14.64 -4.02
CA GLN A 264 3.59 -13.89 -3.55
C GLN A 264 2.85 -14.71 -2.50
N THR A 265 2.70 -14.14 -1.31
CA THR A 265 1.95 -14.77 -0.21
C THR A 265 0.87 -13.82 0.29
N ASN A 266 -0.39 -14.25 0.23
CA ASN A 266 -1.49 -13.55 0.86
C ASN A 266 -2.21 -14.47 1.85
N ARG A 267 -2.35 -14.04 3.10
CA ARG A 267 -3.06 -14.77 4.15
C ARG A 267 -4.07 -13.87 4.83
N ASN A 268 -5.29 -14.37 4.99
CA ASN A 268 -6.37 -13.63 5.65
C ASN A 268 -6.98 -14.48 6.77
N ILE A 269 -7.20 -13.86 7.94
CA ILE A 269 -7.94 -14.45 9.05
C ILE A 269 -9.34 -13.85 9.10
N LYS A 270 -10.36 -14.71 9.10
CA LYS A 270 -11.74 -14.34 9.37
C LYS A 270 -12.01 -14.52 10.87
N LEU A 271 -12.40 -13.43 11.52
CA LEU A 271 -12.71 -13.41 12.96
C LEU A 271 -14.21 -13.52 13.26
N SER A 272 -15.05 -13.39 12.23
CA SER A 272 -16.52 -13.46 12.35
C SER A 272 -17.10 -14.27 11.19
N GLU A 273 -18.26 -14.91 11.39
CA GLU A 273 -18.92 -15.69 10.34
C GLU A 273 -19.31 -14.83 9.13
N ASP A 274 -19.86 -13.62 9.39
CA ASP A 274 -20.31 -12.70 8.36
C ASP A 274 -19.18 -11.92 7.67
N ALA A 275 -17.95 -11.99 8.19
CA ALA A 275 -16.79 -11.40 7.55
C ALA A 275 -16.44 -12.16 6.25
N TRP A 276 -15.92 -11.43 5.26
CA TRP A 276 -15.60 -12.00 3.97
C TRP A 276 -14.21 -11.57 3.49
N ALA A 277 -13.46 -12.52 2.96
CA ALA A 277 -12.15 -12.25 2.37
C ALA A 277 -12.01 -13.02 1.06
N GLU A 278 -11.53 -12.34 0.01
CA GLU A 278 -11.23 -12.91 -1.30
C GLU A 278 -9.76 -12.71 -1.62
N SER A 279 -9.13 -13.73 -2.19
CA SER A 279 -7.74 -13.69 -2.59
C SER A 279 -7.56 -14.34 -3.95
N VAL A 280 -7.15 -13.54 -4.95
CA VAL A 280 -7.04 -13.93 -6.36
C VAL A 280 -5.61 -13.68 -6.85
N PRO A 281 -4.66 -14.59 -6.57
CA PRO A 281 -3.31 -14.50 -7.09
C PRO A 281 -3.25 -15.01 -8.54
N ASN A 282 -2.58 -14.25 -9.42
CA ASN A 282 -2.39 -14.58 -10.83
C ASN A 282 -0.91 -14.57 -11.21
N LEU A 283 -0.54 -15.40 -12.18
CA LEU A 283 0.80 -15.48 -12.77
C LEU A 283 0.69 -15.43 -14.29
N VAL A 284 1.45 -14.53 -14.93
CA VAL A 284 1.64 -14.47 -16.37
C VAL A 284 3.14 -14.55 -16.65
N ILE A 285 3.60 -15.72 -17.07
CA ILE A 285 5.02 -16.03 -17.21
C ILE A 285 5.34 -16.31 -18.67
N GLU A 286 6.14 -15.43 -19.30
CA GLU A 286 6.55 -15.53 -20.70
C GLU A 286 7.96 -16.09 -20.88
N ASN A 287 8.66 -16.48 -19.78
CA ASN A 287 10.02 -17.04 -19.78
C ASN A 287 10.10 -18.32 -18.96
N ASN A 288 10.86 -19.33 -19.43
CA ASN A 288 10.97 -20.63 -18.77
C ASN A 288 12.11 -20.72 -17.74
N ASP A 289 13.03 -19.77 -17.73
CA ASP A 289 14.18 -19.73 -16.80
C ASP A 289 13.85 -18.83 -15.61
N VAL A 290 12.90 -19.26 -14.77
CA VAL A 290 12.39 -18.47 -13.65
C VAL A 290 11.94 -19.36 -12.49
N HIS A 291 11.91 -18.79 -11.28
CA HIS A 291 11.33 -19.38 -10.08
C HIS A 291 10.19 -18.50 -9.58
N CYS A 292 8.96 -18.88 -9.89
CA CYS A 292 7.78 -18.11 -9.52
C CYS A 292 6.78 -19.00 -8.78
N SER A 293 6.21 -18.48 -7.69
CA SER A 293 5.14 -19.14 -6.98
C SER A 293 4.21 -18.16 -6.28
N HIS A 294 3.00 -18.61 -6.01
CA HIS A 294 2.09 -17.92 -5.12
C HIS A 294 1.52 -18.84 -4.05
N ALA A 295 1.16 -18.29 -2.90
CA ALA A 295 0.43 -18.95 -1.83
C ALA A 295 -0.70 -18.06 -1.35
N SER A 296 -1.89 -18.61 -1.23
CA SER A 296 -3.06 -17.90 -0.74
C SER A 296 -3.80 -18.75 0.27
N ALA A 297 -4.22 -18.14 1.38
CA ALA A 297 -5.03 -18.79 2.39
C ALA A 297 -6.04 -17.79 2.99
N VAL A 298 -7.28 -18.22 3.12
CA VAL A 298 -8.34 -17.54 3.85
C VAL A 298 -8.96 -18.55 4.79
N GLY A 299 -9.01 -18.26 6.08
CA GLY A 299 -9.55 -19.18 7.08
C GLY A 299 -9.85 -18.49 8.41
N PRO A 300 -10.48 -19.22 9.35
CA PRO A 300 -10.63 -18.76 10.72
C PRO A 300 -9.29 -18.79 11.46
N ILE A 301 -9.31 -18.40 12.74
CA ILE A 301 -8.20 -18.62 13.66
C ILE A 301 -7.89 -20.13 13.72
N ASP A 302 -6.60 -20.47 13.72
CA ASP A 302 -6.11 -21.83 13.80
C ASP A 302 -6.55 -22.48 15.13
N GLU A 303 -7.39 -23.52 15.02
CA GLU A 303 -7.96 -24.20 16.20
C GLU A 303 -6.91 -24.97 17.00
N GLU A 304 -5.86 -25.48 16.37
CA GLU A 304 -4.80 -26.22 17.08
C GLU A 304 -3.95 -25.24 17.91
N GLN A 305 -3.65 -24.06 17.37
CA GLN A 305 -2.96 -23.00 18.11
C GLN A 305 -3.81 -22.51 19.29
N ARG A 306 -5.11 -22.26 19.06
CA ARG A 306 -6.05 -21.88 20.11
C ARG A 306 -6.12 -22.93 21.20
N PHE A 307 -6.36 -24.19 20.85
CA PHE A 307 -6.40 -25.31 21.79
C PHE A 307 -5.10 -25.46 22.59
N TYR A 308 -3.94 -25.29 21.93
CA TYR A 308 -2.65 -25.34 22.62
C TYR A 308 -2.55 -24.27 23.71
N LEU A 309 -2.93 -23.03 23.42
CA LEU A 309 -2.91 -21.93 24.41
C LEU A 309 -3.91 -22.17 25.55
N GLU A 310 -5.12 -22.61 25.22
CA GLU A 310 -6.17 -22.96 26.20
C GLU A 310 -5.72 -24.10 27.11
N SER A 311 -5.05 -25.12 26.60
CA SER A 311 -4.50 -26.23 27.38
C SER A 311 -3.43 -25.80 28.39
N ARG A 312 -2.86 -24.60 28.22
CA ARG A 312 -1.93 -23.95 29.16
C ARG A 312 -2.63 -22.98 30.13
N GLY A 313 -3.95 -22.97 30.13
CA GLY A 313 -4.76 -22.16 31.03
C GLY A 313 -4.99 -20.73 30.58
N ILE A 314 -4.71 -20.41 29.28
CA ILE A 314 -4.98 -19.10 28.71
C ILE A 314 -6.46 -19.05 28.32
N PRO A 315 -7.25 -18.05 28.77
CA PRO A 315 -8.65 -17.91 28.35
C PRO A 315 -8.78 -17.73 26.84
N THR A 316 -9.84 -18.28 26.24
CA THR A 316 -10.09 -18.30 24.78
C THR A 316 -9.89 -16.93 24.12
N THR A 317 -10.53 -15.87 24.64
CA THR A 317 -10.39 -14.52 24.09
C THR A 317 -8.97 -13.97 24.14
N VAL A 318 -8.19 -14.33 25.16
CA VAL A 318 -6.77 -13.94 25.25
C VAL A 318 -5.94 -14.75 24.27
N ALA A 319 -6.22 -16.06 24.12
CA ALA A 319 -5.55 -16.92 23.15
C ALA A 319 -5.74 -16.41 21.72
N GLU A 320 -6.98 -16.08 21.34
CA GLU A 320 -7.30 -15.52 20.03
C GLU A 320 -6.59 -14.18 19.77
N ARG A 321 -6.56 -13.28 20.75
CA ARG A 321 -5.82 -12.01 20.65
C ARG A 321 -4.31 -12.24 20.44
N LEU A 322 -3.72 -13.19 21.15
CA LEU A 322 -2.30 -13.53 21.00
C LEU A 322 -1.99 -14.11 19.61
N ILE A 323 -2.88 -14.95 19.07
CA ILE A 323 -2.71 -15.54 17.74
C ILE A 323 -2.76 -14.45 16.67
N VAL A 324 -3.75 -13.54 16.74
CA VAL A 324 -3.87 -12.43 15.77
C VAL A 324 -2.68 -11.46 15.88
N ALA A 325 -2.24 -11.13 17.10
CA ALA A 325 -1.06 -10.30 17.30
C ALA A 325 0.20 -10.96 16.71
N GLY A 326 0.40 -12.26 16.95
CA GLY A 326 1.49 -13.04 16.38
C GLY A 326 1.44 -13.10 14.85
N PHE A 327 0.23 -13.24 14.29
CA PHE A 327 0.02 -13.25 12.85
C PHE A 327 0.51 -11.95 12.18
N PHE A 328 0.19 -10.77 12.73
CA PHE A 328 0.66 -9.50 12.20
C PHE A 328 2.13 -9.21 12.54
N SER A 329 2.64 -9.72 13.66
CA SER A 329 4.03 -9.53 14.08
C SER A 329 5.03 -10.01 13.03
N GLU A 330 4.71 -11.06 12.29
CA GLU A 330 5.56 -11.58 11.21
C GLU A 330 5.77 -10.53 10.10
N VAL A 331 4.70 -9.92 9.61
CA VAL A 331 4.81 -8.92 8.54
C VAL A 331 5.40 -7.61 9.03
N PHE A 332 5.03 -7.16 10.22
CA PHE A 332 5.59 -5.94 10.80
C PHE A 332 7.09 -6.04 11.10
N SER A 333 7.59 -7.23 11.42
CA SER A 333 9.03 -7.43 11.64
C SER A 333 9.85 -7.27 10.35
N ALA A 334 9.20 -7.35 9.19
CA ALA A 334 9.82 -7.14 7.89
C ALA A 334 9.61 -5.71 7.34
N PHE A 335 8.77 -4.89 7.97
CA PHE A 335 8.54 -3.51 7.53
C PHE A 335 9.83 -2.68 7.57
N PRO A 336 10.01 -1.76 6.63
CA PRO A 336 11.14 -0.85 6.64
C PRO A 336 11.10 0.07 7.88
N GLY A 337 12.16 0.03 8.68
CA GLY A 337 12.23 0.80 9.94
C GLY A 337 11.33 0.25 11.05
N ASN A 338 11.68 0.58 12.28
CA ASN A 338 10.93 0.15 13.46
C ASN A 338 10.17 1.30 14.14
N ASP A 339 10.26 2.49 13.59
CA ASP A 339 9.77 3.72 14.25
C ASP A 339 8.24 3.72 14.44
N LEU A 340 7.50 3.12 13.50
CA LEU A 340 6.04 3.00 13.55
C LEU A 340 5.55 1.69 14.19
N ARG A 341 6.44 0.81 14.61
CA ARG A 341 6.04 -0.50 15.14
C ARG A 341 5.09 -0.41 16.34
N PRO A 342 5.31 0.46 17.34
CA PRO A 342 4.39 0.59 18.47
C PRO A 342 3.00 1.06 18.04
N GLU A 343 2.90 2.00 17.11
CA GLU A 343 1.64 2.53 16.59
C GLU A 343 0.87 1.46 15.80
N LEU A 344 1.56 0.68 14.97
CA LEU A 344 0.96 -0.40 14.19
C LEU A 344 0.46 -1.54 15.09
N ASP A 345 1.25 -1.93 16.08
CA ASP A 345 0.84 -2.94 17.07
C ASP A 345 -0.37 -2.44 17.89
N ALA A 346 -0.41 -1.16 18.26
CA ALA A 346 -1.54 -0.56 18.97
C ALA A 346 -2.82 -0.50 18.11
N ALA A 347 -2.70 -0.16 16.83
CA ALA A 347 -3.83 -0.16 15.89
C ALA A 347 -4.43 -1.56 15.74
N VAL A 348 -3.59 -2.58 15.55
CA VAL A 348 -4.05 -3.98 15.51
C VAL A 348 -4.71 -4.38 16.83
N ALA A 349 -4.12 -4.04 17.99
CA ALA A 349 -4.68 -4.38 19.30
C ALA A 349 -6.06 -3.74 19.51
N ALA A 350 -6.26 -2.49 19.07
CA ALA A 350 -7.55 -1.79 19.14
C ALA A 350 -8.62 -2.50 18.28
N LYS A 351 -8.29 -2.88 17.05
CA LYS A 351 -9.19 -3.62 16.14
C LYS A 351 -9.53 -5.01 16.71
N VAL A 352 -8.53 -5.74 17.22
CA VAL A 352 -8.73 -7.05 17.88
C VAL A 352 -9.66 -6.91 19.07
N GLN A 353 -9.47 -5.87 19.90
CA GLN A 353 -10.34 -5.64 21.04
C GLN A 353 -11.78 -5.33 20.61
N ALA A 354 -11.97 -4.58 19.53
CA ALA A 354 -13.32 -4.26 19.03
C ALA A 354 -14.10 -5.50 18.57
N VAL A 355 -13.41 -6.48 17.94
CA VAL A 355 -14.04 -7.68 17.35
C VAL A 355 -14.16 -8.83 18.37
N LEU A 356 -13.16 -8.99 19.26
CA LEU A 356 -13.06 -10.11 20.22
C LEU A 356 -13.34 -9.67 21.67
N ALA A 357 -14.15 -8.63 21.89
CA ALA A 357 -14.50 -8.07 23.20
C ALA A 357 -15.53 -8.95 23.94
#